data_169dc84238778271401b21824d40b2ca
#
_entry.id   169dc84238778271401b21824d40b2ca
#
_cell.length_a   1.000
_cell.length_b   1.000
_cell.length_c   1.000
_cell.angle_alpha   90.00
_cell.angle_beta   90.00
_cell.angle_gamma   90.00
#
_symmetry.space_group_name_H-M   'P 1'
#
loop_
_entity.id
_entity.type
_entity.pdbx_description
1 polymer ?
#
loop_
_entity_poly.entity_id
_entity_poly.type
_entity_poly.pdbx_seq_one_letter_code
_entity_poly.pdbx_strand_id
1 'polypeptide(L)'
;MRHFKSIIGFIFILLVVVIPLNSQPPTSNDLPDAVIAMCRPLVSQIKNIEQMFEKDIIPLRKIKLVVFYHEDEVTDYAPSYAYVEENKLSWVSFIIIKGKVNTGDLFKKNQWTRQFKAIFDKSDGIIFTGGMDIPPALYGEKQLLLTEATTPVRNYYELSFLFHLLGGSQNPEFVPFLESRKNYVVLGICLGCQTMNVACGGTLYQDIPWQVYGFTAVEQVLNAGQENLHSS
;
A
#
# COMPACT_ATOMS: atom_id res chain seq x y z
N MET A 1 35.94 -1.41 29.18
CA MET A 1 34.65 -0.93 28.75
C MET A 1 34.39 -1.55 27.36
N ARG A 2 33.52 -2.56 27.29
CA ARG A 2 33.20 -3.29 26.07
C ARG A 2 32.01 -2.58 25.38
N HIS A 3 32.23 -2.04 24.20
CA HIS A 3 31.17 -1.50 23.38
C HIS A 3 30.33 -2.65 22.79
N PHE A 4 29.09 -2.73 23.24
CA PHE A 4 28.07 -3.58 22.65
C PHE A 4 27.59 -2.90 21.35
N LYS A 5 28.08 -3.35 20.20
CA LYS A 5 27.50 -2.95 18.91
C LYS A 5 26.23 -3.76 18.71
N SER A 6 25.09 -3.13 18.92
CA SER A 6 23.80 -3.67 18.56
C SER A 6 23.69 -3.63 17.04
N ILE A 7 23.72 -4.78 16.39
CA ILE A 7 23.41 -4.94 14.98
C ILE A 7 21.90 -4.96 14.89
N ILE A 8 21.29 -3.84 14.54
CA ILE A 8 19.88 -3.79 14.16
C ILE A 8 19.81 -4.27 12.72
N GLY A 9 19.52 -5.57 12.55
CA GLY A 9 19.22 -6.12 11.24
C GLY A 9 17.89 -5.54 10.72
N PHE A 10 17.92 -4.97 9.55
CA PHE A 10 16.72 -4.58 8.81
C PHE A 10 15.91 -5.84 8.48
N ILE A 11 14.79 -5.99 9.16
CA ILE A 11 13.82 -7.03 8.81
C ILE A 11 13.00 -6.48 7.64
N PHE A 12 13.34 -6.92 6.43
CA PHE A 12 12.37 -6.94 5.35
C PHE A 12 11.23 -7.85 5.85
N ILE A 13 10.09 -7.28 6.22
CA ILE A 13 8.89 -8.07 6.49
C ILE A 13 8.39 -8.55 5.13
N LEU A 14 8.99 -9.65 4.66
CA LEU A 14 8.33 -10.55 3.74
C LEU A 14 7.19 -11.13 4.56
N LEU A 15 5.96 -10.71 4.31
CA LEU A 15 4.79 -11.31 4.94
C LEU A 15 4.68 -12.74 4.41
N VAL A 16 5.33 -13.69 5.10
CA VAL A 16 5.16 -15.11 4.85
C VAL A 16 3.76 -15.44 5.37
N VAL A 17 2.82 -15.62 4.46
CA VAL A 17 1.56 -16.28 4.77
C VAL A 17 1.92 -17.70 5.19
N VAL A 18 1.86 -18.00 6.47
CA VAL A 18 2.02 -19.36 6.99
C VAL A 18 0.77 -20.14 6.59
N ILE A 19 0.82 -20.78 5.43
CA ILE A 19 -0.16 -21.80 5.04
C ILE A 19 0.23 -23.05 5.83
N PRO A 20 -0.71 -23.70 6.54
CA PRO A 20 -0.40 -24.94 7.23
C PRO A 20 0.10 -26.00 6.23
N LEU A 21 1.27 -26.56 6.49
CA LEU A 21 2.05 -27.45 5.61
C LEU A 21 1.43 -28.85 5.40
N ASN A 22 0.15 -29.08 5.73
CA ASN A 22 -0.48 -30.40 5.68
C ASN A 22 -1.67 -30.55 4.74
N SER A 23 -1.89 -29.60 3.83
CA SER A 23 -2.85 -29.79 2.74
C SER A 23 -2.10 -29.82 1.42
N GLN A 24 -2.37 -30.82 0.59
CA GLN A 24 -1.93 -30.77 -0.81
C GLN A 24 -2.39 -29.44 -1.40
N PRO A 25 -1.57 -28.77 -2.22
CA PRO A 25 -2.01 -27.52 -2.86
C PRO A 25 -3.34 -27.81 -3.58
N PRO A 26 -4.35 -26.97 -3.39
CA PRO A 26 -5.63 -27.13 -4.09
C PRO A 26 -5.37 -27.21 -5.59
N THR A 27 -6.01 -28.13 -6.27
CA THR A 27 -5.94 -28.21 -7.72
C THR A 27 -6.51 -26.91 -8.28
N SER A 28 -6.05 -26.45 -9.45
CA SER A 28 -6.53 -25.19 -10.06
C SER A 28 -8.06 -25.15 -10.23
N ASN A 29 -8.70 -26.32 -10.12
CA ASN A 29 -10.15 -26.49 -10.24
C ASN A 29 -10.93 -26.20 -8.95
N ASP A 30 -10.26 -26.17 -7.79
CA ASP A 30 -10.90 -26.06 -6.47
C ASP A 30 -10.72 -24.68 -5.81
N LEU A 31 -10.05 -23.74 -6.48
CA LEU A 31 -9.83 -22.42 -5.94
C LEU A 31 -11.09 -21.54 -6.03
N PRO A 32 -11.45 -20.85 -4.95
CA PRO A 32 -12.61 -19.95 -4.96
C PRO A 32 -12.36 -18.74 -5.84
N ASP A 33 -13.42 -18.16 -6.34
CA ASP A 33 -13.38 -16.83 -6.92
C ASP A 33 -12.94 -15.82 -5.85
N ALA A 34 -12.06 -14.89 -6.21
CA ALA A 34 -11.60 -13.84 -5.32
C ALA A 34 -11.91 -12.44 -5.88
N VAL A 35 -12.18 -11.52 -4.99
CA VAL A 35 -12.32 -10.09 -5.28
C VAL A 35 -11.16 -9.35 -4.65
N ILE A 36 -10.33 -8.72 -5.47
CA ILE A 36 -9.19 -7.91 -5.01
C ILE A 36 -9.52 -6.44 -5.20
N ALA A 37 -9.39 -5.65 -4.15
CA ALA A 37 -9.41 -4.19 -4.26
C ALA A 37 -8.01 -3.65 -4.57
N MET A 38 -7.87 -2.59 -5.36
CA MET A 38 -6.59 -1.97 -5.66
C MET A 38 -6.73 -0.46 -5.82
N CYS A 39 -5.89 0.30 -5.11
CA CYS A 39 -5.84 1.75 -5.30
C CYS A 39 -5.05 2.13 -6.55
N ARG A 40 -5.25 3.38 -7.02
CA ARG A 40 -4.52 3.99 -8.13
C ARG A 40 -4.49 3.12 -9.39
N PRO A 41 -5.62 2.97 -10.08
CA PRO A 41 -5.78 2.05 -11.22
C PRO A 41 -5.11 2.55 -12.51
N LEU A 42 -3.78 2.65 -12.55
CA LEU A 42 -3.05 2.94 -13.78
C LEU A 42 -3.12 1.75 -14.74
N VAL A 43 -3.05 2.02 -16.05
CA VAL A 43 -3.02 0.97 -17.08
C VAL A 43 -1.94 -0.08 -16.78
N SER A 44 -0.74 0.36 -16.37
CA SER A 44 0.36 -0.54 -16.01
C SER A 44 0.02 -1.48 -14.86
N GLN A 45 -0.70 -0.99 -13.85
CA GLN A 45 -1.11 -1.79 -12.69
C GLN A 45 -2.14 -2.85 -13.09
N ILE A 46 -3.13 -2.48 -13.91
CA ILE A 46 -4.14 -3.41 -14.41
C ILE A 46 -3.48 -4.50 -15.27
N LYS A 47 -2.58 -4.11 -16.19
CA LYS A 47 -1.79 -5.05 -17.01
C LYS A 47 -0.94 -6.01 -16.18
N ASN A 48 -0.32 -5.52 -15.10
CA ASN A 48 0.47 -6.39 -14.24
C ASN A 48 -0.38 -7.48 -13.58
N ILE A 49 -1.57 -7.13 -13.10
CA ILE A 49 -2.51 -8.12 -12.55
C ILE A 49 -2.94 -9.10 -13.63
N GLU A 50 -3.32 -8.63 -14.82
CA GLU A 50 -3.68 -9.47 -15.97
C GLU A 50 -2.57 -10.49 -16.30
N GLN A 51 -1.33 -10.04 -16.43
CA GLN A 51 -0.18 -10.91 -16.70
C GLN A 51 0.10 -11.93 -15.59
N MET A 52 -0.14 -11.57 -14.32
CA MET A 52 0.00 -12.51 -13.22
C MET A 52 -0.99 -13.67 -13.33
N PHE A 53 -2.19 -13.41 -13.87
CA PHE A 53 -3.18 -14.46 -14.17
C PHE A 53 -2.81 -15.30 -15.38
N GLU A 54 -2.46 -14.65 -16.49
CA GLU A 54 -2.08 -15.32 -17.73
C GLU A 54 -0.87 -16.27 -17.54
N LYS A 55 0.03 -15.92 -16.62
CA LYS A 55 1.23 -16.72 -16.29
C LYS A 55 1.03 -17.70 -15.12
N ASP A 56 -0.20 -17.90 -14.66
CA ASP A 56 -0.53 -18.72 -13.49
C ASP A 56 0.27 -18.38 -12.22
N ILE A 57 0.78 -17.14 -12.10
CA ILE A 57 1.45 -16.66 -10.88
C ILE A 57 0.44 -16.54 -9.74
N ILE A 58 -0.78 -16.10 -10.06
CA ILE A 58 -1.91 -16.11 -9.14
C ILE A 58 -2.79 -17.31 -9.51
N PRO A 59 -2.78 -18.37 -8.72
CA PRO A 59 -3.48 -19.63 -9.04
C PRO A 59 -4.98 -19.55 -8.72
N LEU A 60 -5.67 -18.54 -9.25
CA LEU A 60 -7.10 -18.35 -9.12
C LEU A 60 -7.76 -18.60 -10.47
N ARG A 61 -8.93 -19.22 -10.50
CA ARG A 61 -9.67 -19.46 -11.76
C ARG A 61 -10.40 -18.25 -12.25
N LYS A 62 -10.96 -17.50 -11.30
CA LYS A 62 -11.72 -16.29 -11.57
C LYS A 62 -11.32 -15.23 -10.55
N ILE A 63 -11.10 -14.03 -11.03
CA ILE A 63 -10.84 -12.86 -10.23
C ILE A 63 -11.81 -11.76 -10.62
N LYS A 64 -12.14 -10.93 -9.63
CA LYS A 64 -12.70 -9.60 -9.85
C LYS A 64 -11.75 -8.59 -9.25
N LEU A 65 -11.42 -7.56 -10.03
CA LEU A 65 -10.59 -6.45 -9.58
C LEU A 65 -11.49 -5.22 -9.38
N VAL A 66 -11.59 -4.77 -8.14
CA VAL A 66 -12.29 -3.55 -7.77
C VAL A 66 -11.25 -2.45 -7.61
N VAL A 67 -11.08 -1.61 -8.61
CA VAL A 67 -10.10 -0.54 -8.55
C VAL A 67 -10.74 0.75 -8.04
N PHE A 68 -9.99 1.51 -7.21
CA PHE A 68 -10.52 2.72 -6.62
C PHE A 68 -9.51 3.87 -6.59
N TYR A 69 -10.03 5.08 -6.61
CA TYR A 69 -9.29 6.32 -6.50
C TYR A 69 -10.18 7.44 -5.96
N HIS A 70 -9.59 8.57 -5.56
CA HIS A 70 -10.35 9.72 -5.07
C HIS A 70 -10.67 10.70 -6.21
N GLU A 71 -11.86 11.30 -6.19
CA GLU A 71 -12.34 12.21 -7.24
C GLU A 71 -11.45 13.44 -7.47
N ASP A 72 -10.75 13.91 -6.43
CA ASP A 72 -9.85 15.07 -6.49
C ASP A 72 -8.38 14.70 -6.78
N GLU A 73 -8.07 13.43 -7.13
CA GLU A 73 -6.72 13.09 -7.58
C GLU A 73 -6.38 13.77 -8.91
N VAL A 74 -5.14 14.25 -9.01
CA VAL A 74 -4.63 14.89 -10.24
C VAL A 74 -4.28 13.88 -11.34
N THR A 75 -4.25 12.59 -11.01
CA THR A 75 -3.95 11.52 -11.97
C THR A 75 -5.11 11.35 -12.94
N ASP A 76 -4.82 11.40 -14.24
CA ASP A 76 -5.80 11.10 -15.27
C ASP A 76 -5.98 9.58 -15.40
N TYR A 77 -7.18 9.09 -15.09
CA TYR A 77 -7.56 7.68 -15.22
C TYR A 77 -8.36 7.37 -16.49
N ALA A 78 -8.62 8.34 -17.39
CA ALA A 78 -9.29 8.08 -18.66
C ALA A 78 -8.59 7.00 -19.50
N PRO A 79 -7.24 6.93 -19.57
CA PRO A 79 -6.54 5.83 -20.25
C PRO A 79 -6.84 4.46 -19.66
N SER A 80 -7.07 4.36 -18.35
CA SER A 80 -7.39 3.08 -17.70
C SER A 80 -8.81 2.61 -18.00
N TYR A 81 -9.76 3.54 -18.07
CA TYR A 81 -11.11 3.22 -18.53
C TYR A 81 -11.11 2.76 -19.99
N ALA A 82 -10.42 3.49 -20.88
CA ALA A 82 -10.29 3.12 -22.29
C ALA A 82 -9.64 1.72 -22.42
N TYR A 83 -8.56 1.46 -21.69
CA TYR A 83 -7.90 0.16 -21.72
C TYR A 83 -8.84 -0.99 -21.32
N VAL A 84 -9.61 -0.82 -20.25
CA VAL A 84 -10.57 -1.82 -19.77
C VAL A 84 -11.68 -2.07 -20.77
N GLU A 85 -12.20 -1.01 -21.42
CA GLU A 85 -13.25 -1.10 -22.43
C GLU A 85 -12.75 -1.76 -23.73
N GLU A 86 -11.62 -1.30 -24.27
CA GLU A 86 -11.02 -1.81 -25.52
C GLU A 86 -10.65 -3.29 -25.42
N ASN A 87 -10.14 -3.72 -24.25
CA ASN A 87 -9.75 -5.11 -24.01
C ASN A 87 -10.88 -5.96 -23.41
N LYS A 88 -12.10 -5.39 -23.25
CA LYS A 88 -13.29 -6.09 -22.74
C LYS A 88 -13.06 -6.77 -21.39
N LEU A 89 -12.31 -6.11 -20.48
CA LEU A 89 -11.95 -6.64 -19.15
C LEU A 89 -13.15 -6.57 -18.20
N SER A 90 -14.16 -7.40 -18.42
CA SER A 90 -15.41 -7.41 -17.64
C SER A 90 -15.21 -7.77 -16.14
N TRP A 91 -14.03 -8.25 -15.76
CA TRP A 91 -13.63 -8.55 -14.39
C TRP A 91 -13.09 -7.33 -13.65
N VAL A 92 -12.87 -6.17 -14.29
CA VAL A 92 -12.42 -4.91 -13.69
C VAL A 92 -13.61 -3.97 -13.47
N SER A 93 -13.73 -3.40 -12.28
CA SER A 93 -14.73 -2.37 -11.97
C SER A 93 -14.10 -1.21 -11.23
N PHE A 94 -14.60 0.01 -11.44
CA PHE A 94 -14.09 1.23 -10.86
C PHE A 94 -15.01 1.76 -9.75
N ILE A 95 -14.41 2.23 -8.64
CA ILE A 95 -15.08 2.96 -7.57
C ILE A 95 -14.37 4.30 -7.39
N ILE A 96 -15.15 5.38 -7.33
CA ILE A 96 -14.64 6.72 -7.04
C ILE A 96 -15.00 7.06 -5.61
N ILE A 97 -13.98 7.32 -4.79
CA ILE A 97 -14.14 7.83 -3.41
C ILE A 97 -14.40 9.33 -3.50
N LYS A 98 -15.45 9.79 -2.83
CA LYS A 98 -15.94 11.18 -2.91
C LYS A 98 -15.89 11.86 -1.56
N GLY A 99 -15.79 13.19 -1.64
CA GLY A 99 -15.87 14.06 -0.48
C GLY A 99 -14.50 14.38 0.13
N LYS A 100 -14.46 15.35 1.05
CA LYS A 100 -13.23 15.90 1.63
C LYS A 100 -13.16 15.62 3.11
N VAL A 101 -11.97 15.25 3.58
CA VAL A 101 -11.67 15.02 4.99
C VAL A 101 -10.51 15.92 5.40
N ASN A 102 -10.61 16.56 6.53
CA ASN A 102 -9.52 17.35 7.10
C ASN A 102 -8.43 16.43 7.64
N THR A 103 -7.19 16.91 7.66
CA THR A 103 -6.04 16.14 8.17
C THR A 103 -6.21 15.68 9.61
N GLY A 104 -6.89 16.46 10.45
CA GLY A 104 -7.21 16.09 11.85
C GLY A 104 -8.26 14.97 12.00
N ASP A 105 -8.87 14.54 10.90
CA ASP A 105 -9.91 13.51 10.88
C ASP A 105 -9.46 12.20 10.21
N LEU A 106 -8.20 12.08 9.79
CA LEU A 106 -7.70 10.92 9.06
C LEU A 106 -7.69 9.64 9.92
N PHE A 107 -7.43 9.76 11.22
CA PHE A 107 -7.27 8.65 12.16
C PHE A 107 -8.51 8.43 13.05
N LYS A 108 -9.69 8.64 12.48
CA LYS A 108 -10.98 8.37 13.14
C LYS A 108 -12.08 8.16 12.11
N LYS A 109 -13.29 7.79 12.55
CA LYS A 109 -14.45 7.74 11.65
C LYS A 109 -14.67 9.11 11.02
N ASN A 110 -14.78 9.12 9.69
CA ASN A 110 -14.91 10.33 8.88
C ASN A 110 -15.84 10.10 7.69
N GLN A 111 -15.95 11.08 6.79
CA GLN A 111 -16.82 11.04 5.62
C GLN A 111 -16.53 9.87 4.68
N TRP A 112 -15.29 9.37 4.62
CA TRP A 112 -14.90 8.24 3.78
C TRP A 112 -15.17 6.87 4.41
N THR A 113 -15.37 6.78 5.73
CA THR A 113 -15.50 5.51 6.47
C THR A 113 -16.51 4.55 5.83
N ARG A 114 -17.69 5.07 5.41
CA ARG A 114 -18.72 4.24 4.77
C ARG A 114 -18.30 3.71 3.41
N GLN A 115 -17.56 4.50 2.64
CA GLN A 115 -17.06 4.11 1.31
C GLN A 115 -15.94 3.08 1.45
N PHE A 116 -15.01 3.27 2.39
CA PHE A 116 -13.97 2.31 2.73
C PHE A 116 -14.57 0.97 3.17
N LYS A 117 -15.56 1.02 4.06
CA LYS A 117 -16.24 -0.19 4.52
C LYS A 117 -16.91 -0.93 3.37
N ALA A 118 -17.52 -0.22 2.42
CA ALA A 118 -18.15 -0.83 1.26
C ALA A 118 -17.14 -1.51 0.32
N ILE A 119 -15.93 -0.97 0.17
CA ILE A 119 -14.84 -1.62 -0.58
C ILE A 119 -14.35 -2.86 0.17
N PHE A 120 -14.07 -2.74 1.47
CA PHE A 120 -13.65 -3.84 2.33
C PHE A 120 -14.64 -5.00 2.33
N ASP A 121 -15.94 -4.72 2.43
CA ASP A 121 -16.99 -5.76 2.46
C ASP A 121 -17.14 -6.52 1.14
N LYS A 122 -16.78 -5.88 0.03
CA LYS A 122 -16.89 -6.43 -1.33
C LYS A 122 -15.63 -7.13 -1.83
N SER A 123 -14.52 -7.08 -1.09
CA SER A 123 -13.24 -7.65 -1.49
C SER A 123 -12.70 -8.65 -0.48
N ASP A 124 -11.82 -9.53 -0.90
CA ASP A 124 -11.15 -10.53 -0.08
C ASP A 124 -9.73 -10.11 0.30
N GLY A 125 -9.22 -9.09 -0.38
CA GLY A 125 -7.94 -8.45 -0.10
C GLY A 125 -7.84 -7.12 -0.80
N ILE A 126 -6.83 -6.33 -0.41
CA ILE A 126 -6.61 -4.99 -0.94
C ILE A 126 -5.13 -4.72 -1.19
N ILE A 127 -4.83 -4.04 -2.30
CA ILE A 127 -3.48 -3.66 -2.70
C ILE A 127 -3.38 -2.13 -2.70
N PHE A 128 -2.43 -1.60 -1.92
CA PHE A 128 -2.00 -0.21 -1.98
C PHE A 128 -0.70 -0.13 -2.80
N THR A 129 -0.77 0.56 -3.93
CA THR A 129 0.30 0.58 -4.93
C THR A 129 1.38 1.61 -4.62
N GLY A 130 2.52 1.49 -5.31
CA GLY A 130 3.64 2.41 -5.22
C GLY A 130 3.33 3.83 -5.70
N GLY A 131 4.22 4.75 -5.40
CA GLY A 131 4.14 6.16 -5.74
C GLY A 131 5.25 6.97 -5.10
N MET A 132 5.16 8.29 -5.19
CA MET A 132 6.08 9.22 -4.52
C MET A 132 5.81 9.24 -3.01
N ASP A 133 6.77 9.72 -2.23
CA ASP A 133 6.77 9.62 -0.78
C ASP A 133 5.56 10.29 -0.11
N ILE A 134 5.22 9.73 1.05
CA ILE A 134 4.18 10.29 1.91
C ILE A 134 4.68 11.57 2.58
N PRO A 135 3.88 12.66 2.60
CA PRO A 135 4.29 13.91 3.24
C PRO A 135 4.66 13.73 4.71
N PRO A 136 5.85 14.18 5.15
CA PRO A 136 6.32 14.04 6.53
C PRO A 136 5.37 14.63 7.58
N ALA A 137 4.63 15.67 7.23
CA ALA A 137 3.61 16.25 8.11
C ALA A 137 2.53 15.24 8.55
N LEU A 138 2.31 14.15 7.81
CA LEU A 138 1.32 13.12 8.14
C LEU A 138 1.79 12.17 9.26
N TYR A 139 3.09 12.15 9.54
CA TYR A 139 3.67 11.44 10.68
C TYR A 139 4.41 12.36 11.66
N GLY A 140 4.05 13.67 11.65
CA GLY A 140 4.49 14.65 12.65
C GLY A 140 5.90 15.20 12.47
N GLU A 141 6.51 15.01 11.30
CA GLU A 141 7.86 15.47 11.02
C GLU A 141 7.90 16.67 10.06
N LYS A 142 9.01 17.42 10.11
CA LYS A 142 9.31 18.46 9.13
C LYS A 142 9.86 17.82 7.87
N GLN A 143 9.47 18.35 6.70
CA GLN A 143 9.99 17.89 5.42
C GLN A 143 11.46 18.30 5.25
N LEU A 144 12.32 17.34 4.93
CA LEU A 144 13.72 17.60 4.58
C LEU A 144 13.82 18.12 3.15
N LEU A 145 14.92 18.83 2.84
CA LEU A 145 15.13 19.45 1.53
C LEU A 145 15.19 18.45 0.37
N LEU A 146 15.58 17.22 0.64
CA LEU A 146 15.71 16.15 -0.37
C LEU A 146 14.44 15.30 -0.49
N THR A 147 13.40 15.57 0.29
CA THR A 147 12.15 14.79 0.26
C THR A 147 11.21 15.34 -0.80
N GLU A 148 10.84 14.51 -1.74
CA GLU A 148 9.82 14.81 -2.75
C GLU A 148 8.47 14.27 -2.30
N ALA A 149 7.59 15.15 -1.81
CA ALA A 149 6.22 14.80 -1.44
C ALA A 149 5.23 15.11 -2.57
N THR A 150 4.26 14.21 -2.75
CA THR A 150 3.20 14.39 -3.76
C THR A 150 2.05 15.28 -3.28
N THR A 151 1.08 15.42 -4.19
CA THR A 151 -0.22 16.04 -3.89
C THR A 151 -0.91 15.34 -2.73
N PRO A 152 -1.42 16.11 -1.74
CA PRO A 152 -1.90 15.56 -0.48
C PRO A 152 -3.09 14.60 -0.59
N VAL A 153 -3.97 14.78 -1.57
CA VAL A 153 -5.26 14.08 -1.67
C VAL A 153 -5.11 12.57 -1.66
N ARG A 154 -4.22 12.03 -2.50
CA ARG A 154 -3.96 10.60 -2.56
C ARG A 154 -3.47 10.07 -1.21
N ASN A 155 -2.47 10.73 -0.62
CA ASN A 155 -1.91 10.31 0.65
C ASN A 155 -2.96 10.34 1.78
N TYR A 156 -3.88 11.31 1.76
CA TYR A 156 -4.90 11.44 2.81
C TYR A 156 -5.89 10.28 2.78
N TYR A 157 -6.47 9.95 1.63
CA TYR A 157 -7.46 8.89 1.60
C TYR A 157 -6.84 7.50 1.75
N GLU A 158 -5.66 7.25 1.16
CA GLU A 158 -4.96 5.97 1.33
C GLU A 158 -4.54 5.76 2.79
N LEU A 159 -3.97 6.79 3.44
CA LEU A 159 -3.60 6.75 4.85
C LEU A 159 -4.82 6.52 5.74
N SER A 160 -5.89 7.26 5.51
CA SER A 160 -7.13 7.09 6.27
C SER A 160 -7.73 5.71 6.05
N PHE A 161 -7.71 5.18 4.82
CA PHE A 161 -8.22 3.84 4.56
C PHE A 161 -7.39 2.77 5.26
N LEU A 162 -6.07 2.85 5.17
CA LEU A 162 -5.16 1.94 5.87
C LEU A 162 -5.36 2.00 7.39
N PHE A 163 -5.53 3.21 7.95
CA PHE A 163 -5.90 3.34 9.36
C PHE A 163 -7.23 2.66 9.69
N HIS A 164 -8.25 2.80 8.84
CA HIS A 164 -9.54 2.11 9.05
C HIS A 164 -9.42 0.58 8.95
N LEU A 165 -8.48 0.08 8.16
CA LEU A 165 -8.20 -1.36 8.06
C LEU A 165 -7.44 -1.89 9.27
N LEU A 166 -6.36 -1.21 9.65
CA LEU A 166 -5.32 -1.73 10.55
C LEU A 166 -5.43 -1.19 11.99
N GLY A 167 -6.02 0.00 12.18
CA GLY A 167 -5.87 0.78 13.39
C GLY A 167 -4.47 1.39 13.52
N GLY A 168 -4.24 2.11 14.62
CA GLY A 168 -2.94 2.71 14.88
C GLY A 168 -2.87 3.44 16.21
N SER A 169 -1.67 3.77 16.67
CA SER A 169 -1.43 4.44 17.94
C SER A 169 -1.99 5.87 18.02
N GLN A 170 -2.35 6.46 16.86
CA GLN A 170 -2.97 7.78 16.80
C GLN A 170 -4.39 7.81 17.38
N ASN A 171 -5.06 6.64 17.43
CA ASN A 171 -6.36 6.49 18.05
C ASN A 171 -6.56 5.03 18.51
N PRO A 172 -6.06 4.65 19.70
CA PRO A 172 -6.11 3.28 20.20
C PRO A 172 -7.54 2.73 20.42
N GLU A 173 -8.52 3.61 20.58
CA GLU A 173 -9.93 3.23 20.79
C GLU A 173 -10.67 2.92 19.47
N PHE A 174 -10.01 3.14 18.34
CA PHE A 174 -10.61 2.85 17.04
C PHE A 174 -10.62 1.34 16.78
N VAL A 175 -11.78 0.79 16.46
CA VAL A 175 -11.94 -0.63 16.10
C VAL A 175 -11.70 -0.79 14.59
N PRO A 176 -10.58 -1.42 14.18
CA PRO A 176 -10.24 -1.60 12.77
C PRO A 176 -11.15 -2.61 12.07
N PHE A 177 -11.29 -2.47 10.75
CA PHE A 177 -12.12 -3.38 9.95
C PHE A 177 -11.61 -4.83 9.99
N LEU A 178 -10.28 -5.02 10.04
CA LEU A 178 -9.68 -6.35 10.07
C LEU A 178 -10.04 -7.19 11.29
N GLU A 179 -10.48 -6.58 12.39
CA GLU A 179 -10.98 -7.36 13.53
C GLU A 179 -12.19 -8.23 13.16
N SER A 180 -13.00 -7.78 12.19
CA SER A 180 -14.17 -8.51 11.73
C SER A 180 -13.87 -9.60 10.68
N ARG A 181 -12.68 -9.56 10.02
CA ARG A 181 -12.30 -10.49 8.94
C ARG A 181 -10.80 -10.81 8.98
N LYS A 182 -10.43 -11.79 9.81
CA LYS A 182 -9.02 -12.19 10.05
C LYS A 182 -8.26 -12.71 8.82
N ASN A 183 -8.99 -13.21 7.81
CA ASN A 183 -8.39 -13.75 6.58
C ASN A 183 -8.30 -12.71 5.46
N TYR A 184 -8.67 -11.45 5.72
CA TYR A 184 -8.54 -10.39 4.74
C TYR A 184 -7.08 -9.95 4.59
N VAL A 185 -6.58 -9.91 3.36
CA VAL A 185 -5.17 -9.60 3.08
C VAL A 185 -5.00 -8.14 2.72
N VAL A 186 -4.04 -7.46 3.33
CA VAL A 186 -3.62 -6.10 2.97
C VAL A 186 -2.19 -6.16 2.45
N LEU A 187 -1.98 -5.74 1.21
CA LEU A 187 -0.68 -5.67 0.57
C LEU A 187 -0.31 -4.22 0.28
N GLY A 188 0.81 -3.75 0.82
CA GLY A 188 1.43 -2.48 0.47
C GLY A 188 2.65 -2.70 -0.42
N ILE A 189 2.76 -1.94 -1.51
CA ILE A 189 3.91 -1.96 -2.42
C ILE A 189 4.57 -0.58 -2.40
N CYS A 190 5.85 -0.49 -2.09
CA CYS A 190 6.63 0.75 -2.04
C CYS A 190 5.94 1.80 -1.14
N LEU A 191 5.36 2.89 -1.68
CA LEU A 191 4.57 3.86 -0.93
C LEU A 191 3.47 3.19 -0.08
N GLY A 192 2.82 2.15 -0.60
CA GLY A 192 1.82 1.40 0.17
C GLY A 192 2.37 0.84 1.48
N CYS A 193 3.61 0.29 1.50
CA CYS A 193 4.27 -0.15 2.73
C CYS A 193 4.57 1.03 3.68
N GLN A 194 5.05 2.14 3.13
CA GLN A 194 5.31 3.36 3.91
C GLN A 194 4.02 3.87 4.56
N THR A 195 2.95 3.96 3.78
CA THR A 195 1.64 4.42 4.27
C THR A 195 1.05 3.47 5.33
N MET A 196 1.25 2.15 5.19
CA MET A 196 0.86 1.17 6.23
C MET A 196 1.59 1.42 7.55
N ASN A 197 2.91 1.65 7.50
CA ASN A 197 3.70 1.97 8.69
C ASN A 197 3.18 3.24 9.38
N VAL A 198 2.94 4.31 8.61
CA VAL A 198 2.40 5.57 9.13
C VAL A 198 0.98 5.41 9.66
N ALA A 199 0.13 4.63 8.99
CA ALA A 199 -1.23 4.35 9.46
C ALA A 199 -1.24 3.68 10.84
N CYS A 200 -0.28 2.81 11.11
CA CYS A 200 -0.11 2.16 12.41
C CYS A 200 0.56 3.04 13.48
N GLY A 201 1.00 4.25 13.13
CA GLY A 201 1.65 5.19 14.05
C GLY A 201 3.16 5.22 13.97
N GLY A 202 3.76 4.60 12.95
CA GLY A 202 5.19 4.65 12.67
C GLY A 202 5.61 5.94 11.97
N THR A 203 6.91 6.17 11.95
CA THR A 203 7.58 7.25 11.20
C THR A 203 8.49 6.67 10.11
N LEU A 204 9.06 7.53 9.27
CA LEU A 204 9.91 7.12 8.16
C LEU A 204 11.22 7.91 8.15
N TYR A 205 12.30 7.25 7.74
CA TYR A 205 13.46 7.98 7.26
C TYR A 205 13.13 8.62 5.92
N GLN A 206 13.31 9.92 5.82
CA GLN A 206 13.02 10.69 4.60
C GLN A 206 14.17 10.62 3.60
N ASP A 207 15.41 10.51 4.11
CA ASP A 207 16.62 10.34 3.33
C ASP A 207 17.55 9.37 4.09
N ILE A 208 17.65 8.14 3.60
CA ILE A 208 18.45 7.10 4.24
C ILE A 208 19.95 7.44 4.19
N PRO A 209 20.54 7.89 3.05
CA PRO A 209 21.93 8.26 3.01
C PRO A 209 22.33 9.28 4.07
N TRP A 210 21.52 10.32 4.25
CA TRP A 210 21.81 11.34 5.24
C TRP A 210 21.44 10.93 6.67
N GLN A 211 20.22 10.44 6.89
CA GLN A 211 19.73 10.21 8.26
C GLN A 211 20.32 8.97 8.93
N VAL A 212 20.66 7.95 8.15
CA VAL A 212 21.22 6.70 8.68
C VAL A 212 22.74 6.68 8.62
N TYR A 213 23.33 7.19 7.53
CA TYR A 213 24.77 7.10 7.28
C TYR A 213 25.51 8.43 7.43
N GLY A 214 24.80 9.56 7.53
CA GLY A 214 25.40 10.90 7.64
C GLY A 214 26.06 11.36 6.34
N PHE A 215 25.72 10.78 5.19
CA PHE A 215 26.26 11.16 3.90
C PHE A 215 25.66 12.48 3.44
N THR A 216 26.53 13.37 2.94
CA THR A 216 26.15 14.70 2.47
C THR A 216 26.52 14.96 1.01
N ALA A 217 27.20 13.99 0.37
CA ALA A 217 27.65 14.08 -1.02
C ALA A 217 27.36 12.79 -1.75
N VAL A 218 27.07 12.90 -3.07
CA VAL A 218 26.76 11.76 -3.96
C VAL A 218 27.91 10.76 -4.01
N GLU A 219 29.17 11.26 -3.99
CA GLU A 219 30.38 10.43 -4.03
C GLU A 219 30.45 9.51 -2.80
N GLN A 220 29.97 9.94 -1.66
CA GLN A 220 29.93 9.10 -0.45
C GLN A 220 28.96 7.93 -0.65
N VAL A 221 27.80 8.18 -1.25
CA VAL A 221 26.80 7.16 -1.57
C VAL A 221 27.35 6.16 -2.58
N LEU A 222 27.98 6.65 -3.67
CA LEU A 222 28.56 5.82 -4.72
C LEU A 222 29.69 4.93 -4.19
N ASN A 223 30.55 5.46 -3.34
CA ASN A 223 31.65 4.71 -2.74
C ASN A 223 31.19 3.67 -1.72
N ALA A 224 30.10 3.94 -1.00
CA ALA A 224 29.51 3.01 -0.04
C ALA A 224 28.69 1.90 -0.71
N GLY A 225 28.23 2.10 -1.94
CA GLY A 225 27.31 1.18 -2.64
C GLY A 225 27.88 -0.20 -2.93
N GLN A 226 29.21 -0.38 -2.89
CA GLN A 226 29.83 -1.70 -3.04
C GLN A 226 29.90 -2.51 -1.74
N GLU A 227 29.79 -1.84 -0.59
CA GLU A 227 29.88 -2.45 0.75
C GLU A 227 28.53 -2.52 1.47
N ASN A 228 27.52 -1.79 1.02
CA ASN A 228 26.21 -1.68 1.67
C ASN A 228 25.08 -2.15 0.75
N LEU A 229 24.23 -2.98 1.30
CA LEU A 229 23.07 -3.65 0.63
C LEU A 229 21.95 -2.71 0.12
N HIS A 230 22.18 -1.41 0.04
CA HIS A 230 21.21 -0.43 -0.46
C HIS A 230 21.50 0.04 -1.89
N SER A 231 22.36 -0.66 -2.62
CA SER A 231 22.44 -0.50 -4.06
C SER A 231 21.29 -1.25 -4.71
N SER A 232 20.27 -0.52 -5.11
CA SER A 232 19.16 -1.00 -5.95
C SER A 232 19.62 -1.17 -7.39
#